data_bd5b456f807b1afdf52fdddda3f71071
#
_entry.id   bd5b456f807b1afdf52fdddda3f71071
#
_cell.length_a   1.000
_cell.length_b   1.000
_cell.length_c   1.000
_cell.angle_alpha   90.00
_cell.angle_beta   90.00
_cell.angle_gamma   90.00
#
_symmetry.space_group_name_H-M   'P 1'
#
loop_
_entity.id
_entity.type
_entity.pdbx_description
1 polymer ?
#
loop_
_entity_poly.entity_id
_entity_poly.type
_entity_poly.pdbx_seq_one_letter_code
_entity_poly.pdbx_strand_id
1 'polypeptide(L)'
;SLLVLVGGPALLWQTTDQGQALTAESARRLAAVTRGTPVSPFALETMTGSAARVPANGKVAIVEFIYTRCPTICQSAGADMRQLADRVRAAGLADRIVLYSVSFDPDFDTADKLADYGDQHDADGDLWTIARPKKAALPRLLDEFGVIVLPDRIFGFTHNVAVHVVGQDGRIVGIFDTDDFDGALSSASGLLR
;
A
#
# COMPACT_ATOMS: atom_id res chain seq x y z
N SER A 1 -7.41 -14.34 -43.60
CA SER A 1 -6.76 -15.05 -42.46
C SER A 1 -5.40 -14.46 -42.10
N LEU A 2 -4.65 -13.85 -43.02
CA LEU A 2 -3.34 -13.23 -42.75
C LEU A 2 -3.47 -12.00 -41.81
N LEU A 3 -4.56 -11.22 -41.94
CA LEU A 3 -4.86 -10.07 -41.08
C LEU A 3 -5.05 -10.42 -39.59
N VAL A 4 -5.55 -11.61 -39.29
CA VAL A 4 -5.73 -12.10 -37.90
C VAL A 4 -4.40 -12.59 -37.34
N LEU A 5 -3.56 -13.22 -38.17
CA LEU A 5 -2.26 -13.78 -37.73
C LEU A 5 -1.20 -12.71 -37.46
N VAL A 6 -1.27 -11.56 -38.13
CA VAL A 6 -0.30 -10.46 -37.91
C VAL A 6 -0.90 -9.32 -37.09
N GLY A 7 -2.18 -8.99 -37.32
CA GLY A 7 -2.86 -7.91 -36.60
C GLY A 7 -3.18 -8.25 -35.13
N GLY A 8 -3.49 -9.50 -34.83
CA GLY A 8 -3.78 -9.95 -33.47
C GLY A 8 -2.59 -9.80 -32.53
N PRO A 9 -1.43 -10.37 -32.84
CA PRO A 9 -0.22 -10.19 -32.02
C PRO A 9 0.23 -8.73 -31.89
N ALA A 10 0.14 -7.93 -32.99
CA ALA A 10 0.50 -6.52 -32.96
C ALA A 10 -0.44 -5.70 -32.05
N LEU A 11 -1.73 -6.00 -32.09
CA LEU A 11 -2.71 -5.35 -31.19
C LEU A 11 -2.47 -5.73 -29.75
N LEU A 12 -2.24 -7.02 -29.45
CA LEU A 12 -1.88 -7.47 -28.10
C LEU A 12 -0.59 -6.80 -27.60
N TRP A 13 0.42 -6.71 -28.46
CA TRP A 13 1.67 -6.04 -28.12
C TRP A 13 1.48 -4.56 -27.74
N GLN A 14 0.63 -3.85 -28.49
CA GLN A 14 0.31 -2.44 -28.20
C GLN A 14 -0.58 -2.25 -26.97
N THR A 15 -1.57 -3.12 -26.76
CA THR A 15 -2.53 -2.99 -25.67
C THR A 15 -1.99 -3.48 -24.32
N THR A 16 -0.89 -4.24 -24.33
CA THR A 16 -0.25 -4.77 -23.12
C THR A 16 1.09 -4.10 -22.79
N ASP A 17 1.31 -2.88 -23.27
CA ASP A 17 2.58 -2.16 -23.09
C ASP A 17 3.79 -3.05 -23.42
N GLN A 18 3.81 -3.59 -24.63
CA GLN A 18 4.88 -4.48 -25.13
C GLN A 18 5.00 -5.80 -24.34
N GLY A 19 3.88 -6.30 -23.81
CA GLY A 19 3.82 -7.54 -23.03
C GLY A 19 4.13 -7.36 -21.53
N GLN A 20 4.37 -6.14 -21.08
CA GLN A 20 4.66 -5.87 -19.66
C GLN A 20 3.39 -5.81 -18.79
N ALA A 21 2.23 -5.54 -19.39
CA ALA A 21 0.95 -5.39 -18.71
C ALA A 21 -0.06 -6.46 -19.15
N LEU A 22 0.24 -7.74 -18.93
CA LEU A 22 -0.64 -8.86 -19.27
C LEU A 22 -1.78 -9.07 -18.28
N THR A 23 -1.68 -8.51 -17.08
CA THR A 23 -2.72 -8.55 -16.05
C THR A 23 -3.10 -7.14 -15.59
N ALA A 24 -4.28 -6.99 -14.98
CA ALA A 24 -4.69 -5.71 -14.40
C ALA A 24 -3.69 -5.22 -13.33
N GLU A 25 -3.10 -6.15 -12.57
CA GLU A 25 -2.10 -5.82 -11.56
C GLU A 25 -0.79 -5.34 -12.20
N SER A 26 -0.27 -6.01 -13.22
CA SER A 26 0.93 -5.55 -13.94
C SER A 26 0.73 -4.19 -14.59
N ALA A 27 -0.46 -3.94 -15.17
CA ALA A 27 -0.81 -2.65 -15.74
C ALA A 27 -0.83 -1.54 -14.68
N ARG A 28 -1.38 -1.83 -13.50
CA ARG A 28 -1.42 -0.91 -12.36
C ARG A 28 -0.02 -0.58 -11.85
N ARG A 29 0.84 -1.59 -11.65
CA ARG A 29 2.24 -1.41 -11.23
C ARG A 29 3.03 -0.60 -12.26
N LEU A 30 2.89 -0.91 -13.53
CA LEU A 30 3.54 -0.16 -14.61
C LEU A 30 3.07 1.31 -14.66
N ALA A 31 1.77 1.56 -14.52
CA ALA A 31 1.22 2.91 -14.48
C ALA A 31 1.76 3.73 -13.30
N ALA A 32 1.91 3.11 -12.12
CA ALA A 32 2.50 3.74 -10.94
C ALA A 32 3.93 4.21 -11.22
N VAL A 33 4.77 3.35 -11.78
CA VAL A 33 6.19 3.67 -12.05
C VAL A 33 6.34 4.70 -13.18
N THR A 34 5.52 4.60 -14.25
CA THR A 34 5.72 5.43 -15.46
C THR A 34 5.10 6.81 -15.38
N ARG A 35 3.95 6.94 -14.73
CA ARG A 35 3.14 8.19 -14.70
C ARG A 35 2.81 8.67 -13.29
N GLY A 36 2.95 7.79 -12.30
CA GLY A 36 2.36 7.95 -10.97
C GLY A 36 0.82 7.92 -11.01
N THR A 37 0.20 7.28 -10.03
CA THR A 37 -1.27 7.24 -9.90
C THR A 37 -1.69 8.25 -8.83
N PRO A 38 -2.54 9.24 -9.14
CA PRO A 38 -2.94 10.24 -8.16
C PRO A 38 -3.79 9.61 -7.06
N VAL A 39 -3.56 10.06 -5.82
CA VAL A 39 -4.31 9.66 -4.63
C VAL A 39 -4.90 10.91 -3.98
N SER A 40 -6.18 10.86 -3.70
CA SER A 40 -6.88 11.93 -2.96
C SER A 40 -6.42 11.99 -1.50
N PRO A 41 -6.53 13.14 -0.84
CA PRO A 41 -6.26 13.21 0.59
C PRO A 41 -7.31 12.43 1.39
N PHE A 42 -6.86 11.43 2.15
CA PHE A 42 -7.66 10.65 3.08
C PHE A 42 -7.23 10.93 4.52
N ALA A 43 -8.19 11.30 5.35
CA ALA A 43 -7.98 11.41 6.79
C ALA A 43 -8.02 10.02 7.43
N LEU A 44 -7.07 9.76 8.31
CA LEU A 44 -6.93 8.52 9.06
C LEU A 44 -6.95 8.82 10.57
N GLU A 45 -7.50 7.89 11.34
CA GLU A 45 -7.36 7.80 12.78
C GLU A 45 -6.29 6.76 13.09
N THR A 46 -5.28 7.13 13.86
CA THR A 46 -4.16 6.23 14.18
C THR A 46 -4.44 5.40 15.43
N MET A 47 -3.61 4.40 15.67
CA MET A 47 -3.61 3.56 16.87
C MET A 47 -3.45 4.34 18.18
N THR A 48 -2.90 5.55 18.12
CA THR A 48 -2.78 6.45 19.29
C THR A 48 -3.99 7.40 19.45
N GLY A 49 -5.02 7.26 18.61
CA GLY A 49 -6.15 8.18 18.55
C GLY A 49 -5.84 9.52 17.87
N SER A 50 -4.62 9.71 17.40
CA SER A 50 -4.21 10.92 16.69
C SER A 50 -4.73 10.94 15.24
N ALA A 51 -4.79 12.12 14.64
CA ALA A 51 -5.13 12.28 13.23
C ALA A 51 -3.87 12.13 12.35
N ALA A 52 -3.98 11.32 11.31
CA ALA A 52 -3.01 11.23 10.24
C ALA A 52 -3.68 11.41 8.88
N ARG A 53 -2.92 11.41 7.81
CA ARG A 53 -3.43 11.49 6.44
C ARG A 53 -2.52 10.80 5.44
N VAL A 54 -3.11 10.29 4.36
CA VAL A 54 -2.42 9.84 3.16
C VAL A 54 -2.95 10.67 1.98
N PRO A 55 -2.10 11.31 1.16
CA PRO A 55 -0.63 11.43 1.28
C PRO A 55 -0.19 12.16 2.57
N ALA A 56 0.98 11.79 3.08
CA ALA A 56 1.51 12.39 4.29
C ALA A 56 2.06 13.80 4.02
N ASN A 57 1.86 14.72 4.97
CA ASN A 57 2.38 16.09 4.83
C ASN A 57 3.90 16.11 4.87
N GLY A 58 4.53 16.50 3.75
CA GLY A 58 5.97 16.71 3.67
C GLY A 58 6.83 15.43 3.78
N LYS A 59 6.22 14.26 3.87
CA LYS A 59 6.91 12.96 3.91
C LYS A 59 6.47 12.07 2.74
N VAL A 60 7.34 11.17 2.34
CA VAL A 60 6.98 10.04 1.49
C VAL A 60 6.27 9.00 2.37
N ALA A 61 5.11 8.51 1.95
CA ALA A 61 4.39 7.48 2.68
C ALA A 61 4.59 6.11 2.02
N ILE A 62 4.84 5.09 2.84
CA ILE A 62 4.80 3.69 2.42
C ILE A 62 3.57 3.08 3.08
N VAL A 63 2.64 2.55 2.28
CA VAL A 63 1.30 2.17 2.73
C VAL A 63 1.02 0.72 2.37
N GLU A 64 0.60 -0.06 3.36
CA GLU A 64 -0.02 -1.37 3.17
C GLU A 64 -1.47 -1.35 3.68
N PHE A 65 -2.24 -2.38 3.31
CA PHE A 65 -3.61 -2.56 3.78
C PHE A 65 -3.75 -3.87 4.55
N ILE A 66 -4.37 -3.78 5.73
CA ILE A 66 -4.51 -4.89 6.68
C ILE A 66 -5.94 -4.96 7.26
N TYR A 67 -6.20 -5.97 8.07
CA TYR A 67 -7.26 -6.01 9.09
C TYR A 67 -6.75 -6.80 10.31
N THR A 68 -7.01 -6.32 11.53
CA THR A 68 -6.30 -6.80 12.73
C THR A 68 -6.65 -8.25 13.12
N ARG A 69 -7.83 -8.74 12.77
CA ARG A 69 -8.27 -10.11 13.06
C ARG A 69 -7.86 -11.17 12.03
N CYS A 70 -6.95 -10.84 11.13
CA CYS A 70 -6.40 -11.80 10.16
C CYS A 70 -5.47 -12.80 10.87
N PRO A 71 -5.74 -14.12 10.79
CA PRO A 71 -4.97 -15.08 11.58
C PRO A 71 -3.64 -15.50 10.94
N THR A 72 -3.35 -15.10 9.71
CA THR A 72 -2.21 -15.62 8.95
C THR A 72 -1.39 -14.54 8.23
N ILE A 73 -1.85 -14.04 7.11
CA ILE A 73 -1.07 -13.16 6.21
C ILE A 73 -0.73 -11.82 6.87
N CYS A 74 -1.63 -11.23 7.67
CA CYS A 74 -1.36 -9.95 8.32
C CYS A 74 -0.32 -10.06 9.45
N GLN A 75 -0.10 -11.26 10.01
CA GLN A 75 0.97 -11.48 10.97
C GLN A 75 2.36 -11.45 10.27
N SER A 76 2.48 -12.05 9.09
CA SER A 76 3.71 -11.92 8.30
C SER A 76 3.90 -10.50 7.76
N ALA A 77 2.83 -9.85 7.27
CA ALA A 77 2.89 -8.48 6.78
C ALA A 77 3.34 -7.49 7.87
N GLY A 78 2.87 -7.64 9.12
CA GLY A 78 3.36 -6.83 10.24
C GLY A 78 4.84 -7.06 10.54
N ALA A 79 5.33 -8.30 10.44
CA ALA A 79 6.76 -8.59 10.58
C ALA A 79 7.58 -8.00 9.43
N ASP A 80 7.04 -7.99 8.22
CA ASP A 80 7.67 -7.39 7.05
C ASP A 80 7.74 -5.85 7.19
N MET A 81 6.66 -5.22 7.63
CA MET A 81 6.65 -3.76 7.88
C MET A 81 7.61 -3.35 8.98
N ARG A 82 7.78 -4.16 10.03
CA ARG A 82 8.80 -3.93 11.05
C ARG A 82 10.20 -3.95 10.44
N GLN A 83 10.52 -4.96 9.63
CA GLN A 83 11.81 -5.02 8.94
C GLN A 83 12.03 -3.79 8.03
N LEU A 84 10.99 -3.36 7.32
CA LEU A 84 11.07 -2.15 6.50
C LEU A 84 11.31 -0.90 7.36
N ALA A 85 10.63 -0.78 8.51
CA ALA A 85 10.85 0.32 9.46
C ALA A 85 12.30 0.36 9.96
N ASP A 86 12.88 -0.80 10.29
CA ASP A 86 14.28 -0.90 10.70
C ASP A 86 15.24 -0.49 9.59
N ARG A 87 14.97 -0.83 8.34
CA ARG A 87 15.77 -0.39 7.18
C ARG A 87 15.66 1.12 6.95
N VAL A 88 14.47 1.71 7.10
CA VAL A 88 14.27 3.17 7.03
C VAL A 88 15.07 3.89 8.11
N ARG A 89 15.07 3.38 9.35
CA ARG A 89 15.86 3.92 10.45
C ARG A 89 17.36 3.80 10.18
N ALA A 90 17.82 2.63 9.74
CA ALA A 90 19.22 2.38 9.41
C ALA A 90 19.73 3.28 8.26
N ALA A 91 18.86 3.64 7.33
CA ALA A 91 19.14 4.59 6.25
C ALA A 91 19.10 6.07 6.69
N GLY A 92 18.72 6.38 7.93
CA GLY A 92 18.59 7.75 8.43
C GLY A 92 17.43 8.54 7.80
N LEU A 93 16.35 7.86 7.37
CA LEU A 93 15.25 8.45 6.63
C LEU A 93 13.94 8.58 7.44
N ALA A 94 13.95 8.30 8.74
CA ALA A 94 12.77 8.29 9.60
C ALA A 94 12.05 9.66 9.67
N ASP A 95 12.78 10.76 9.51
CA ASP A 95 12.17 12.10 9.49
C ASP A 95 11.49 12.44 8.14
N ARG A 96 11.80 11.70 7.08
CA ARG A 96 11.36 11.99 5.70
C ARG A 96 10.42 10.95 5.12
N ILE A 97 10.33 9.77 5.73
CA ILE A 97 9.43 8.68 5.37
C ILE A 97 8.48 8.41 6.53
N VAL A 98 7.27 7.95 6.24
CA VAL A 98 6.32 7.41 7.20
C VAL A 98 5.72 6.12 6.66
N LEU A 99 5.48 5.15 7.54
CA LEU A 99 4.90 3.86 7.21
C LEU A 99 3.48 3.79 7.78
N TYR A 100 2.52 3.36 6.95
CA TYR A 100 1.14 3.16 7.36
C TYR A 100 0.68 1.74 7.08
N SER A 101 0.22 1.03 8.11
CA SER A 101 -0.63 -0.15 7.96
C SER A 101 -2.07 0.30 8.13
N VAL A 102 -2.82 0.38 7.02
CA VAL A 102 -4.18 0.93 6.99
C VAL A 102 -5.22 -0.18 7.04
N SER A 103 -6.01 -0.21 8.11
CA SER A 103 -7.10 -1.17 8.22
C SER A 103 -8.22 -0.87 7.23
N PHE A 104 -8.70 -1.92 6.55
CA PHE A 104 -9.90 -1.88 5.73
C PHE A 104 -11.16 -2.45 6.43
N ASP A 105 -11.09 -2.77 7.72
CA ASP A 105 -12.22 -3.22 8.54
C ASP A 105 -12.53 -2.22 9.69
N PRO A 106 -12.80 -0.94 9.38
CA PRO A 106 -12.92 0.11 10.39
C PRO A 106 -14.10 -0.09 11.36
N ASP A 107 -15.05 -0.96 11.04
CA ASP A 107 -16.14 -1.30 11.96
C ASP A 107 -15.67 -2.21 13.09
N PHE A 108 -14.71 -3.08 12.83
CA PHE A 108 -14.13 -3.99 13.81
C PHE A 108 -12.88 -3.41 14.44
N ASP A 109 -11.99 -2.83 13.66
CA ASP A 109 -10.67 -2.35 14.06
C ASP A 109 -10.77 -0.98 14.74
N THR A 110 -11.15 -0.98 16.03
CA THR A 110 -11.16 0.22 16.89
C THR A 110 -9.72 0.71 17.16
N ALA A 111 -9.55 1.93 17.70
CA ALA A 111 -8.25 2.45 18.08
C ALA A 111 -7.47 1.49 19.00
N ASP A 112 -8.15 0.88 19.99
CA ASP A 112 -7.54 -0.10 20.90
C ASP A 112 -7.02 -1.34 20.15
N LYS A 113 -7.80 -1.87 19.18
CA LYS A 113 -7.36 -3.02 18.38
C LYS A 113 -6.22 -2.70 17.42
N LEU A 114 -6.20 -1.47 16.91
CA LEU A 114 -5.06 -0.98 16.13
C LEU A 114 -3.81 -0.86 17.02
N ALA A 115 -3.98 -0.40 18.26
CA ALA A 115 -2.89 -0.34 19.23
C ALA A 115 -2.38 -1.74 19.60
N ASP A 116 -3.29 -2.68 19.91
CA ASP A 116 -2.92 -4.08 20.19
C ASP A 116 -2.12 -4.70 19.03
N TYR A 117 -2.53 -4.45 17.77
CA TYR A 117 -1.79 -4.91 16.59
C TYR A 117 -0.43 -4.21 16.47
N GLY A 118 -0.39 -2.89 16.71
CA GLY A 118 0.86 -2.12 16.72
C GLY A 118 1.86 -2.65 17.76
N ASP A 119 1.41 -2.90 18.99
CA ASP A 119 2.22 -3.45 20.06
C ASP A 119 2.77 -4.85 19.75
N GLN A 120 1.96 -5.71 19.09
CA GLN A 120 2.40 -7.04 18.65
C GLN A 120 3.54 -7.00 17.65
N HIS A 121 3.66 -5.93 16.89
CA HIS A 121 4.63 -5.79 15.81
C HIS A 121 5.68 -4.70 16.04
N ASP A 122 5.73 -4.10 17.25
CA ASP A 122 6.65 -3.03 17.64
C ASP A 122 6.51 -1.76 16.77
N ALA A 123 5.27 -1.42 16.35
CA ALA A 123 5.00 -0.14 15.69
C ALA A 123 5.10 1.00 16.71
N ASP A 124 5.98 2.00 16.42
CA ASP A 124 6.29 3.07 17.36
C ASP A 124 5.31 4.25 17.36
N GLY A 125 4.39 4.29 16.39
CA GLY A 125 3.44 5.37 16.22
C GLY A 125 3.99 6.63 15.52
N ASP A 126 5.30 6.76 15.41
CA ASP A 126 5.99 7.91 14.81
C ASP A 126 6.44 7.62 13.37
N LEU A 127 7.37 6.67 13.18
CA LEU A 127 7.79 6.22 11.86
C LEU A 127 6.75 5.28 11.27
N TRP A 128 6.29 4.31 12.02
CA TRP A 128 5.30 3.33 11.60
C TRP A 128 4.09 3.36 12.52
N THR A 129 2.92 3.62 11.93
CA THR A 129 1.65 3.66 12.67
C THR A 129 0.57 2.82 11.99
N ILE A 130 -0.23 2.18 12.80
CA ILE A 130 -1.43 1.47 12.37
C ILE A 130 -2.58 2.48 12.37
N ALA A 131 -3.39 2.49 11.31
CA ALA A 131 -4.43 3.49 11.17
C ALA A 131 -5.67 2.93 10.45
N ARG A 132 -6.78 3.67 10.54
CA ARG A 132 -8.01 3.35 9.81
C ARG A 132 -8.64 4.60 9.20
N PRO A 133 -9.29 4.52 8.03
CA PRO A 133 -10.11 5.59 7.51
C PRO A 133 -11.48 5.62 8.22
N LYS A 134 -12.21 6.71 8.08
CA LYS A 134 -13.66 6.67 8.33
C LYS A 134 -14.32 5.70 7.35
N LYS A 135 -15.31 4.93 7.81
CA LYS A 135 -16.04 3.96 6.98
C LYS A 135 -16.52 4.52 5.64
N ALA A 136 -17.05 5.74 5.64
CA ALA A 136 -17.55 6.39 4.42
C ALA A 136 -16.45 6.67 3.37
N ALA A 137 -15.19 6.79 3.78
CA ALA A 137 -14.06 7.03 2.88
C ALA A 137 -13.43 5.74 2.35
N LEU A 138 -13.68 4.60 3.01
CA LEU A 138 -13.03 3.33 2.71
C LEU A 138 -13.20 2.86 1.25
N PRO A 139 -14.41 2.84 0.64
CA PRO A 139 -14.55 2.35 -0.73
C PRO A 139 -13.69 3.13 -1.73
N ARG A 140 -13.66 4.45 -1.60
CA ARG A 140 -12.85 5.31 -2.45
C ARG A 140 -11.34 5.13 -2.20
N LEU A 141 -10.94 4.99 -0.93
CA LEU A 141 -9.55 4.73 -0.58
C LEU A 141 -9.06 3.43 -1.23
N LEU A 142 -9.81 2.35 -1.10
CA LEU A 142 -9.46 1.04 -1.69
C LEU A 142 -9.40 1.12 -3.22
N ASP A 143 -10.35 1.80 -3.87
CA ASP A 143 -10.39 1.98 -5.31
C ASP A 143 -9.16 2.74 -5.82
N GLU A 144 -8.81 3.88 -5.21
CA GLU A 144 -7.66 4.70 -5.61
C GLU A 144 -6.31 3.97 -5.40
N PHE A 145 -6.22 3.08 -4.40
CA PHE A 145 -5.05 2.22 -4.19
C PHE A 145 -5.11 0.91 -4.98
N GLY A 146 -6.24 0.61 -5.64
CA GLY A 146 -6.46 -0.64 -6.36
C GLY A 146 -6.47 -1.86 -5.46
N VAL A 147 -6.94 -1.70 -4.22
CA VAL A 147 -7.08 -2.78 -3.25
C VAL A 147 -8.44 -3.42 -3.39
N ILE A 148 -8.45 -4.71 -3.70
CA ILE A 148 -9.66 -5.53 -3.84
C ILE A 148 -9.83 -6.36 -2.58
N VAL A 149 -10.92 -6.14 -1.86
CA VAL A 149 -11.28 -6.89 -0.65
C VAL A 149 -12.52 -7.71 -0.92
N LEU A 150 -12.42 -9.03 -0.73
CA LEU A 150 -13.51 -9.97 -0.90
C LEU A 150 -13.85 -10.64 0.44
N PRO A 151 -15.12 -10.74 0.82
CA PRO A 151 -15.52 -11.51 2.00
C PRO A 151 -15.12 -12.97 1.87
N ASP A 152 -14.53 -13.52 2.92
CA ASP A 152 -14.16 -14.93 3.06
C ASP A 152 -14.81 -15.53 4.31
N ARG A 153 -15.42 -16.72 4.18
CA ARG A 153 -16.17 -17.35 5.27
C ARG A 153 -15.29 -17.95 6.36
N ILE A 154 -14.03 -18.22 6.04
CA ILE A 154 -13.08 -18.89 6.94
C ILE A 154 -12.20 -17.85 7.65
N PHE A 155 -11.64 -16.91 6.88
CA PHE A 155 -10.66 -15.95 7.38
C PHE A 155 -11.21 -14.52 7.51
N GLY A 156 -12.49 -14.30 7.17
CA GLY A 156 -13.11 -12.97 7.19
C GLY A 156 -12.98 -12.24 5.86
N PHE A 157 -11.77 -12.09 5.34
CA PHE A 157 -11.52 -11.42 4.05
C PHE A 157 -10.33 -12.02 3.32
N THR A 158 -10.38 -11.94 1.98
CA THR A 158 -9.24 -12.11 1.08
C THR A 158 -9.01 -10.79 0.36
N HIS A 159 -7.76 -10.37 0.20
CA HIS A 159 -7.41 -9.16 -0.54
C HIS A 159 -6.07 -9.34 -1.28
N ASN A 160 -5.83 -8.49 -2.28
CA ASN A 160 -4.51 -8.41 -2.90
C ASN A 160 -3.56 -7.66 -1.96
N VAL A 161 -2.41 -8.25 -1.70
CA VAL A 161 -1.42 -7.74 -0.76
C VAL A 161 -0.31 -7.03 -1.52
N ALA A 162 -0.02 -5.79 -1.16
CA ALA A 162 1.05 -4.99 -1.75
C ALA A 162 1.42 -3.81 -0.85
N VAL A 163 2.64 -3.31 -1.03
CA VAL A 163 3.14 -2.09 -0.42
C VAL A 163 3.16 -0.99 -1.48
N HIS A 164 2.60 0.17 -1.16
CA HIS A 164 2.46 1.31 -2.05
C HIS A 164 3.36 2.45 -1.60
N VAL A 165 4.22 2.96 -2.48
CA VAL A 165 5.02 4.16 -2.23
C VAL A 165 4.29 5.38 -2.77
N VAL A 166 3.94 6.31 -1.88
CA VAL A 166 3.19 7.53 -2.18
C VAL A 166 4.09 8.73 -1.98
N GLY A 167 4.32 9.49 -3.05
CA GLY A 167 5.12 10.70 -3.02
C GLY A 167 4.45 11.85 -2.26
N GLN A 168 5.23 12.86 -1.93
CA GLN A 168 4.75 14.10 -1.28
C GLN A 168 3.74 14.86 -2.14
N ASP A 169 3.76 14.64 -3.45
CA ASP A 169 2.83 15.20 -4.43
C ASP A 169 1.48 14.47 -4.50
N GLY A 170 1.31 13.42 -3.68
CA GLY A 170 0.09 12.63 -3.64
C GLY A 170 -0.05 11.64 -4.79
N ARG A 171 1.05 11.11 -5.32
CA ARG A 171 1.02 10.08 -6.37
C ARG A 171 1.62 8.77 -5.87
N ILE A 172 0.98 7.65 -6.17
CA ILE A 172 1.60 6.33 -6.03
C ILE A 172 2.63 6.21 -7.14
N VAL A 173 3.88 6.04 -6.80
CA VAL A 173 5.01 5.95 -7.72
C VAL A 173 5.64 4.56 -7.77
N GLY A 174 5.21 3.67 -6.90
CA GLY A 174 5.64 2.28 -6.87
C GLY A 174 4.67 1.40 -6.11
N ILE A 175 4.54 0.16 -6.53
CA ILE A 175 3.74 -0.89 -5.90
C ILE A 175 4.60 -2.14 -5.88
N PHE A 176 4.88 -2.65 -4.69
CA PHE A 176 5.85 -3.71 -4.43
C PHE A 176 5.19 -4.88 -3.69
N ASP A 177 5.79 -6.05 -3.77
CA ASP A 177 5.42 -7.16 -2.89
C ASP A 177 5.87 -6.84 -1.45
N THR A 178 5.23 -7.42 -0.45
CA THR A 178 5.47 -7.05 0.95
C THR A 178 6.88 -7.34 1.43
N ASP A 179 7.57 -8.29 0.82
CA ASP A 179 8.95 -8.69 1.09
C ASP A 179 9.99 -7.99 0.19
N ASP A 180 9.54 -7.17 -0.79
CA ASP A 180 10.46 -6.36 -1.61
C ASP A 180 10.82 -5.03 -0.92
N PHE A 181 11.51 -5.14 0.22
CA PHE A 181 11.95 -3.97 1.01
C PHE A 181 12.90 -3.06 0.27
N ASP A 182 13.79 -3.63 -0.53
CA ASP A 182 14.82 -2.88 -1.26
C ASP A 182 14.20 -2.07 -2.39
N GLY A 183 13.23 -2.63 -3.11
CA GLY A 183 12.45 -1.92 -4.12
C GLY A 183 11.65 -0.76 -3.52
N ALA A 184 10.90 -1.03 -2.46
CA ALA A 184 10.09 -0.02 -1.77
C ALA A 184 10.95 1.13 -1.21
N LEU A 185 12.05 0.81 -0.51
CA LEU A 185 12.96 1.80 0.08
C LEU A 185 13.71 2.60 -1.00
N SER A 186 14.18 1.95 -2.07
CA SER A 186 14.84 2.61 -3.19
C SER A 186 13.91 3.60 -3.89
N SER A 187 12.66 3.19 -4.16
CA SER A 187 11.63 4.06 -4.74
C SER A 187 11.35 5.26 -3.85
N ALA A 188 11.12 5.05 -2.54
CA ALA A 188 10.88 6.12 -1.59
C ALA A 188 12.06 7.09 -1.47
N SER A 189 13.29 6.57 -1.39
CA SER A 189 14.51 7.36 -1.29
C SER A 189 14.76 8.20 -2.54
N GLY A 190 14.40 7.68 -3.72
CA GLY A 190 14.50 8.39 -4.99
C GLY A 190 13.70 9.69 -5.04
N LEU A 191 12.58 9.77 -4.31
CA LEU A 191 11.73 10.97 -4.19
C LEU A 191 12.27 12.03 -3.23
N LEU A 192 13.30 11.70 -2.49
CA LEU A 192 13.86 12.56 -1.43
C LEU A 192 15.15 13.30 -1.86
N ARG A 193 15.54 13.14 -3.12
CA ARG A 193 16.74 13.77 -3.72
C ARG A 193 16.47 15.14 -4.28
#